data_0af87da6dc0e92abb6ed0b8a3353e98e
#
_entry.id   0af87da6dc0e92abb6ed0b8a3353e98e
#
_cell.length_a   1.000
_cell.length_b   1.000
_cell.length_c   1.000
_cell.angle_alpha   90.00
_cell.angle_beta   90.00
_cell.angle_gamma   90.00
#
_symmetry.space_group_name_H-M   'P 1'
#
loop_
_entity.id
_entity.type
_entity.pdbx_description
1 polymer ?
#
loop_
_entity_poly.entity_id
_entity_poly.type
_entity_poly.pdbx_seq_one_letter_code
_entity_poly.pdbx_strand_id
1 'polypeptide(L)'
;MCIRDSTKSFPTSGNADGQQRLLNLVTTDFDGLAFINLVDFDMLYGHRRDIDGYAEAASSFDKTLGHLLPMLRSEDLFIITADHGCDPAYTRTTDHTREYVPFLLYGKEVTPDTALGTIDGFGAVAATICSYLGVASALCGTDVWPDIRL
;
A
#
# COMPACT_ATOMS: atom_id res chain seq x y z
N MET A 1 -4.32 12.55 -5.15
CA MET A 1 -5.30 11.78 -5.97
C MET A 1 -6.68 11.96 -5.34
N CYS A 2 -7.63 12.55 -6.07
CA CYS A 2 -9.01 12.69 -5.57
C CYS A 2 -9.82 11.50 -6.05
N ILE A 3 -10.09 10.55 -5.18
CA ILE A 3 -11.05 9.47 -5.44
C ILE A 3 -12.44 10.06 -5.18
N ARG A 4 -13.11 10.51 -6.24
CA ARG A 4 -14.43 11.18 -6.14
C ARG A 4 -15.60 10.22 -5.96
N ASP A 5 -15.38 8.96 -6.17
CA ASP A 5 -16.37 7.86 -6.23
C ASP A 5 -16.26 6.89 -5.07
N SER A 6 -15.44 7.21 -4.06
CA SER A 6 -15.41 6.42 -2.82
C SER A 6 -16.70 6.59 -2.02
N THR A 7 -17.24 5.48 -1.52
CA THR A 7 -18.45 5.46 -0.69
C THR A 7 -18.25 6.22 0.61
N LYS A 8 -17.05 6.16 1.19
CA LYS A 8 -16.65 6.89 2.40
C LYS A 8 -15.23 7.44 2.22
N SER A 9 -15.00 8.66 2.70
CA SER A 9 -13.69 9.31 2.69
C SER A 9 -13.38 9.87 4.07
N PHE A 10 -12.15 9.66 4.51
CA PHE A 10 -11.68 10.07 5.83
C PHE A 10 -10.40 10.90 5.66
N PRO A 11 -10.46 12.23 5.74
CA PRO A 11 -9.27 13.06 5.73
C PRO A 11 -8.32 12.67 6.87
N THR A 12 -7.03 12.61 6.58
CA THR A 12 -5.98 12.33 7.58
C THR A 12 -5.09 13.55 7.77
N SER A 13 -4.57 13.71 8.99
CA SER A 13 -3.66 14.80 9.34
C SER A 13 -2.17 14.42 9.20
N GLY A 14 -1.86 13.22 8.70
CA GLY A 14 -0.52 12.69 8.51
C GLY A 14 -0.49 11.18 8.71
N ASN A 15 0.71 10.59 8.64
CA ASN A 15 0.88 9.14 8.72
C ASN A 15 0.36 8.53 10.03
N ALA A 16 0.59 9.16 11.16
CA ALA A 16 0.14 8.65 12.47
C ALA A 16 -1.39 8.52 12.54
N ASP A 17 -2.13 9.54 12.08
CA ASP A 17 -3.60 9.50 12.01
C ASP A 17 -4.05 8.44 10.99
N GLY A 18 -3.37 8.35 9.84
CA GLY A 18 -3.65 7.33 8.84
C GLY A 18 -3.48 5.91 9.38
N GLN A 19 -2.38 5.64 10.07
CA GLN A 19 -2.11 4.34 10.68
C GLN A 19 -3.16 3.99 11.75
N GLN A 20 -3.56 4.95 12.59
CA GLN A 20 -4.58 4.72 13.60
C GLN A 20 -5.95 4.42 12.97
N ARG A 21 -6.29 5.13 11.88
CA ARG A 21 -7.53 4.85 11.12
C ARG A 21 -7.51 3.46 10.49
N LEU A 22 -6.36 3.03 9.98
CA LEU A 22 -6.20 1.69 9.44
C LEU A 22 -6.43 0.62 10.52
N LEU A 23 -5.84 0.77 11.71
CA LEU A 23 -6.08 -0.13 12.84
C LEU A 23 -7.55 -0.16 13.27
N ASN A 24 -8.22 0.99 13.25
CA ASN A 24 -9.65 1.04 13.57
C ASN A 24 -10.49 0.38 12.47
N LEU A 25 -10.11 0.55 11.20
CA LEU A 25 -10.85 0.01 10.07
C LEU A 25 -10.87 -1.52 10.07
N VAL A 26 -9.75 -2.17 10.36
CA VAL A 26 -9.69 -3.66 10.38
C VAL A 26 -10.52 -4.30 11.49
N THR A 27 -11.01 -3.50 12.45
CA THR A 27 -11.98 -3.96 13.46
C THR A 27 -13.43 -3.83 13.02
N THR A 28 -13.68 -3.21 11.86
CA THR A 28 -15.03 -3.02 11.32
C THR A 28 -15.35 -4.13 10.32
N ASP A 29 -16.61 -4.50 10.26
CA ASP A 29 -17.09 -5.42 9.24
C ASP A 29 -17.48 -4.64 7.99
N PHE A 30 -16.76 -4.89 6.87
CA PHE A 30 -17.09 -4.31 5.55
C PHE A 30 -16.60 -5.23 4.44
N ASP A 31 -17.30 -5.20 3.31
CA ASP A 31 -16.88 -5.80 2.06
C ASP A 31 -16.49 -4.70 1.07
N GLY A 32 -15.35 -4.85 0.42
CA GLY A 32 -14.87 -3.91 -0.59
C GLY A 32 -13.41 -3.53 -0.44
N LEU A 33 -13.05 -2.39 -1.00
CA LEU A 33 -11.68 -1.87 -1.02
C LEU A 33 -11.52 -0.72 -0.03
N ALA A 34 -10.57 -0.85 0.88
CA ALA A 34 -10.05 0.25 1.70
C ALA A 34 -8.68 0.69 1.16
N PHE A 35 -8.54 1.97 0.88
CA PHE A 35 -7.30 2.57 0.43
C PHE A 35 -6.85 3.64 1.42
N ILE A 36 -5.57 3.60 1.80
CA ILE A 36 -4.95 4.61 2.64
C ILE A 36 -3.68 5.14 2.00
N ASN A 37 -3.46 6.44 2.07
CA ASN A 37 -2.24 7.08 1.62
C ASN A 37 -1.48 7.66 2.82
N LEU A 38 -0.24 7.19 3.02
CA LEU A 38 0.66 7.65 4.07
C LEU A 38 1.58 8.73 3.48
N VAL A 39 1.05 9.95 3.35
CA VAL A 39 1.64 11.05 2.56
C VAL A 39 2.92 11.63 3.14
N ASP A 40 3.22 11.43 4.42
CA ASP A 40 4.38 12.05 5.08
C ASP A 40 5.70 11.49 4.53
N PHE A 41 5.72 10.25 4.04
CA PHE A 41 6.88 9.65 3.39
C PHE A 41 7.40 10.54 2.26
N ASP A 42 6.50 11.03 1.43
CA ASP A 42 6.83 11.93 0.33
C ASP A 42 6.94 13.40 0.80
N MET A 43 5.86 13.93 1.37
CA MET A 43 5.71 15.37 1.63
C MET A 43 6.62 15.91 2.73
N LEU A 44 6.82 15.14 3.82
CA LEU A 44 7.64 15.60 4.95
C LEU A 44 9.08 15.13 4.84
N TYR A 45 9.33 13.93 4.35
CA TYR A 45 10.66 13.33 4.41
C TYR A 45 11.31 13.19 3.03
N GLY A 46 10.58 12.76 2.02
CA GLY A 46 11.08 12.53 0.67
C GLY A 46 11.56 13.81 0.00
N HIS A 47 10.67 14.75 -0.24
CA HIS A 47 11.00 16.05 -0.86
C HIS A 47 11.96 16.89 -0.03
N ARG A 48 12.00 16.74 1.27
CA ARG A 48 12.91 17.45 2.18
C ARG A 48 14.25 16.79 2.37
N ARG A 49 14.44 15.60 1.79
CA ARG A 49 15.68 14.82 1.93
C ARG A 49 16.03 14.51 3.40
N ASP A 50 15.01 14.28 4.20
CA ASP A 50 15.12 13.91 5.60
C ASP A 50 15.19 12.38 5.72
N ILE A 51 16.43 11.86 5.65
CA ILE A 51 16.69 10.41 5.70
C ILE A 51 16.25 9.81 7.03
N ASP A 52 16.56 10.51 8.12
CA ASP A 52 16.27 10.02 9.47
C ASP A 52 14.75 9.98 9.72
N GLY A 53 14.04 11.05 9.36
CA GLY A 53 12.58 11.10 9.43
C GLY A 53 11.90 10.05 8.54
N TYR A 54 12.44 9.78 7.36
CA TYR A 54 11.94 8.71 6.48
C TYR A 54 12.09 7.33 7.13
N ALA A 55 13.27 7.06 7.71
CA ALA A 55 13.55 5.80 8.40
C ALA A 55 12.69 5.63 9.68
N GLU A 56 12.47 6.71 10.43
CA GLU A 56 11.56 6.70 11.58
C GLU A 56 10.12 6.45 11.17
N ALA A 57 9.65 7.05 10.07
CA ALA A 57 8.31 6.80 9.53
C ALA A 57 8.13 5.34 9.11
N ALA A 58 9.13 4.75 8.44
CA ALA A 58 9.13 3.34 8.07
C ALA A 58 9.09 2.42 9.31
N SER A 59 9.91 2.72 10.33
CA SER A 59 9.93 1.96 11.59
C SER A 59 8.62 2.09 12.37
N SER A 60 7.97 3.26 12.31
CA SER A 60 6.65 3.47 12.92
C SER A 60 5.58 2.64 12.21
N PHE A 61 5.61 2.62 10.88
CA PHE A 61 4.69 1.81 10.09
C PHE A 61 4.89 0.31 10.31
N ASP A 62 6.14 -0.16 10.41
CA ASP A 62 6.46 -1.54 10.73
C ASP A 62 5.85 -1.99 12.08
N LYS A 63 5.94 -1.14 13.10
CA LYS A 63 5.26 -1.40 14.40
C LYS A 63 3.74 -1.48 14.23
N THR A 64 3.17 -0.63 13.40
CA THR A 64 1.73 -0.67 13.09
C THR A 64 1.36 -1.97 12.39
N LEU A 65 2.18 -2.44 11.45
CA LEU A 65 2.00 -3.75 10.79
C LEU A 65 2.01 -4.89 11.79
N GLY A 66 2.93 -4.86 12.78
CA GLY A 66 2.97 -5.86 13.84
C GLY A 66 1.67 -6.00 14.64
N HIS A 67 0.90 -4.90 14.76
CA HIS A 67 -0.43 -4.92 15.38
C HIS A 67 -1.54 -5.29 14.38
N LEU A 68 -1.44 -4.82 13.14
CA LEU A 68 -2.47 -4.95 12.12
C LEU A 68 -2.57 -6.38 11.56
N LEU A 69 -1.44 -6.98 11.19
CA LEU A 69 -1.44 -8.27 10.50
C LEU A 69 -2.15 -9.39 11.27
N PRO A 70 -2.00 -9.50 12.61
CA PRO A 70 -2.77 -10.48 13.39
C PRO A 70 -4.28 -10.23 13.45
N MET A 71 -4.73 -9.02 13.13
CA MET A 71 -6.14 -8.62 13.16
C MET A 71 -6.87 -8.89 11.84
N LEU A 72 -6.13 -9.18 10.77
CA LEU A 72 -6.72 -9.47 9.46
C LEU A 72 -7.54 -10.76 9.51
N ARG A 73 -8.72 -10.73 8.89
CA ARG A 73 -9.60 -11.87 8.75
C ARG A 73 -9.02 -12.86 7.72
N SER A 74 -9.60 -14.04 7.62
CA SER A 74 -9.20 -15.06 6.63
C SER A 74 -9.37 -14.57 5.19
N GLU A 75 -10.40 -13.80 4.98
CA GLU A 75 -10.81 -13.22 3.69
C GLU A 75 -10.24 -11.82 3.41
N ASP A 76 -9.27 -11.34 4.16
CA ASP A 76 -8.64 -10.06 3.91
C ASP A 76 -7.34 -10.24 3.09
N LEU A 77 -7.21 -9.44 2.04
CA LEU A 77 -5.94 -9.25 1.30
C LEU A 77 -5.38 -7.87 1.63
N PHE A 78 -4.19 -7.83 2.19
CA PHE A 78 -3.49 -6.60 2.51
C PHE A 78 -2.37 -6.36 1.51
N ILE A 79 -2.34 -5.16 0.93
CA ILE A 79 -1.38 -4.79 -0.11
C ILE A 79 -0.63 -3.54 0.33
N ILE A 80 0.71 -3.55 0.20
CA ILE A 80 1.56 -2.38 0.36
C ILE A 80 2.22 -2.08 -0.98
N THR A 81 2.07 -0.85 -1.43
CA THR A 81 2.71 -0.35 -2.65
C THR A 81 3.00 1.15 -2.52
N ALA A 82 3.59 1.74 -3.55
CA ALA A 82 3.77 3.18 -3.68
C ALA A 82 3.41 3.62 -5.10
N ASP A 83 3.14 4.90 -5.28
CA ASP A 83 2.81 5.51 -6.58
C ASP A 83 4.06 5.97 -7.36
N HIS A 84 5.20 6.12 -6.69
CA HIS A 84 6.51 6.42 -7.28
C HIS A 84 7.66 6.06 -6.35
N GLY A 85 8.88 6.05 -6.87
CA GLY A 85 10.09 5.97 -6.09
C GLY A 85 10.38 7.28 -5.36
N CYS A 86 11.00 7.18 -4.19
CA CYS A 86 11.47 8.34 -3.44
C CYS A 86 12.68 7.96 -2.59
N ASP A 87 13.89 8.28 -3.08
CA ASP A 87 15.13 8.13 -2.31
C ASP A 87 15.47 9.45 -1.60
N PRO A 88 15.29 9.54 -0.27
CA PRO A 88 15.61 10.76 0.47
C PRO A 88 17.12 11.07 0.49
N ALA A 89 17.99 10.11 0.16
CA ALA A 89 19.43 10.32 0.06
C ALA A 89 19.87 10.93 -1.30
N TYR A 90 18.99 10.94 -2.30
CA TYR A 90 19.31 11.47 -3.61
C TYR A 90 19.19 13.01 -3.65
N THR A 91 20.31 13.70 -3.55
CA THR A 91 20.36 15.17 -3.37
C THR A 91 20.42 16.01 -4.65
N ARG A 92 20.42 15.37 -5.85
CA ARG A 92 20.51 16.09 -7.14
C ARG A 92 19.23 16.82 -7.55
N THR A 93 18.12 16.44 -6.97
CA THR A 93 16.81 17.05 -7.19
C THR A 93 16.00 16.96 -5.90
N THR A 94 14.99 17.80 -5.76
CA THR A 94 13.98 17.70 -4.70
C THR A 94 12.73 16.97 -5.18
N ASP A 95 12.74 16.50 -6.40
CA ASP A 95 11.64 15.76 -7.02
C ASP A 95 11.74 14.25 -6.73
N HIS A 96 10.76 13.49 -7.19
CA HIS A 96 10.71 12.03 -7.06
C HIS A 96 11.90 11.37 -7.75
N THR A 97 12.23 10.18 -7.32
CA THR A 97 13.29 9.35 -7.91
C THR A 97 12.69 8.13 -8.61
N ARG A 98 13.50 7.26 -9.20
CA ARG A 98 13.02 6.23 -10.14
C ARG A 98 13.30 4.80 -9.65
N GLU A 99 13.32 4.62 -8.36
CA GLU A 99 13.42 3.29 -7.78
C GLU A 99 12.15 2.47 -8.06
N TYR A 100 12.30 1.16 -8.14
CA TYR A 100 11.16 0.25 -8.14
C TYR A 100 10.36 0.42 -6.85
N VAL A 101 9.05 0.48 -6.99
CA VAL A 101 8.14 0.54 -5.84
C VAL A 101 7.89 -0.86 -5.28
N PRO A 102 7.65 -1.00 -3.98
CA PRO A 102 7.28 -2.28 -3.40
C PRO A 102 5.91 -2.73 -3.94
N PHE A 103 5.73 -4.04 -4.05
CA PHE A 103 4.42 -4.68 -4.25
C PHE A 103 4.38 -5.90 -3.35
N LEU A 104 3.91 -5.70 -2.11
CA LEU A 104 3.86 -6.71 -1.08
C LEU A 104 2.41 -7.10 -0.83
N LEU A 105 2.14 -8.39 -0.81
CA LEU A 105 0.81 -8.94 -0.59
C LEU A 105 0.84 -9.87 0.62
N TYR A 106 -0.14 -9.74 1.48
CA TYR A 106 -0.28 -10.55 2.68
C TYR A 106 -1.75 -10.91 2.93
N GLY A 107 -2.00 -12.15 3.26
CA GLY A 107 -3.32 -12.68 3.61
C GLY A 107 -3.27 -14.18 3.86
N LYS A 108 -4.32 -14.75 4.47
CA LYS A 108 -4.35 -16.17 4.77
C LYS A 108 -4.48 -17.06 3.51
N GLU A 109 -4.97 -16.47 2.44
CA GLU A 109 -5.09 -17.16 1.14
C GLU A 109 -3.88 -16.90 0.22
N VAL A 110 -2.85 -16.20 0.72
CA VAL A 110 -1.63 -15.92 -0.04
C VAL A 110 -0.57 -16.97 0.27
N THR A 111 0.00 -17.56 -0.78
CA THR A 111 1.12 -18.49 -0.67
C THR A 111 2.35 -17.78 -0.09
N PRO A 112 2.85 -18.23 1.07
CA PRO A 112 4.01 -17.59 1.70
C PRO A 112 5.26 -17.68 0.82
N ASP A 113 6.17 -16.72 1.00
CA ASP A 113 7.51 -16.69 0.39
C ASP A 113 7.50 -16.75 -1.15
N THR A 114 6.42 -16.33 -1.80
CA THR A 114 6.33 -16.27 -3.25
C THR A 114 7.03 -15.02 -3.78
N ALA A 115 8.08 -15.21 -4.58
CA ALA A 115 8.80 -14.13 -5.24
C ALA A 115 8.18 -13.84 -6.62
N LEU A 116 7.51 -12.70 -6.76
CA LEU A 116 6.86 -12.28 -8.02
C LEU A 116 7.83 -11.66 -9.03
N GLY A 117 9.07 -11.33 -8.59
CA GLY A 117 10.02 -10.62 -9.45
C GLY A 117 9.58 -9.18 -9.74
N THR A 118 10.03 -8.64 -10.88
CA THR A 118 9.65 -7.30 -11.33
C THR A 118 8.42 -7.38 -12.24
N ILE A 119 7.40 -6.59 -11.92
CA ILE A 119 6.15 -6.53 -12.67
C ILE A 119 6.05 -5.17 -13.36
N ASP A 120 5.72 -5.16 -14.65
CA ASP A 120 5.58 -3.94 -15.42
C ASP A 120 4.27 -3.21 -15.14
N GLY A 121 4.41 -1.95 -14.76
CA GLY A 121 3.31 -0.98 -14.65
C GLY A 121 2.43 -1.14 -13.43
N PHE A 122 1.87 -0.03 -13.01
CA PHE A 122 0.99 0.06 -11.83
C PHE A 122 -0.38 -0.61 -12.02
N GLY A 123 -0.75 -0.93 -13.27
CA GLY A 123 -1.99 -1.65 -13.56
C GLY A 123 -2.09 -3.00 -12.88
N ALA A 124 -0.97 -3.62 -12.52
CA ALA A 124 -0.93 -4.89 -11.81
C ALA A 124 -1.65 -4.84 -10.45
N VAL A 125 -1.52 -3.74 -9.71
CA VAL A 125 -2.20 -3.54 -8.42
C VAL A 125 -3.71 -3.61 -8.60
N ALA A 126 -4.24 -2.85 -9.56
CA ALA A 126 -5.68 -2.81 -9.83
C ALA A 126 -6.20 -4.13 -10.41
N ALA A 127 -5.46 -4.76 -11.33
CA ALA A 127 -5.83 -6.05 -11.91
C ALA A 127 -5.94 -7.13 -10.82
N THR A 128 -4.95 -7.20 -9.93
CA THR A 128 -4.92 -8.15 -8.81
C THR A 128 -6.08 -7.92 -7.83
N ILE A 129 -6.36 -6.64 -7.48
CA ILE A 129 -7.50 -6.30 -6.60
C ILE A 129 -8.83 -6.71 -7.25
N CYS A 130 -9.03 -6.41 -8.53
CA CYS A 130 -10.25 -6.79 -9.24
C CYS A 130 -10.43 -8.30 -9.29
N SER A 131 -9.38 -9.04 -9.56
CA SER A 131 -9.37 -10.51 -9.57
C SER A 131 -9.73 -11.07 -8.20
N TYR A 132 -9.10 -10.55 -7.14
CA TYR A 132 -9.38 -10.96 -5.76
C TYR A 132 -10.84 -10.71 -5.36
N LEU A 133 -11.38 -9.55 -5.70
CA LEU A 133 -12.78 -9.19 -5.40
C LEU A 133 -13.82 -9.82 -6.36
N GLY A 134 -13.37 -10.57 -7.36
CA GLY A 134 -14.27 -11.14 -8.37
C GLY A 134 -14.98 -10.10 -9.25
N VAL A 135 -14.38 -8.92 -9.42
CA VAL A 135 -14.92 -7.81 -10.20
C VAL A 135 -14.32 -7.84 -11.60
N ALA A 136 -15.16 -7.79 -12.62
CA ALA A 136 -14.68 -7.68 -13.99
C ALA A 136 -13.93 -6.36 -14.19
N SER A 137 -12.71 -6.44 -14.73
CA SER A 137 -11.86 -5.28 -14.99
C SER A 137 -11.53 -5.19 -16.48
N ALA A 138 -11.65 -3.99 -17.05
CA ALA A 138 -11.12 -3.65 -18.37
C ALA A 138 -9.72 -3.02 -18.29
N LEU A 139 -9.11 -2.96 -17.10
CA LEU A 139 -7.80 -2.37 -16.88
C LEU A 139 -6.70 -3.27 -17.42
N CYS A 140 -5.72 -2.65 -18.09
CA CYS A 140 -4.51 -3.35 -18.51
C CYS A 140 -3.54 -3.47 -17.33
N GLY A 141 -3.09 -4.67 -17.03
CA GLY A 141 -2.11 -4.94 -15.98
C GLY A 141 -1.96 -6.44 -15.75
N THR A 142 -0.82 -6.85 -15.22
CA THR A 142 -0.58 -8.24 -14.85
C THR A 142 -1.36 -8.57 -13.58
N ASP A 143 -2.30 -9.50 -13.67
CA ASP A 143 -2.98 -10.06 -12.51
C ASP A 143 -2.09 -11.11 -11.87
N VAL A 144 -1.66 -10.88 -10.63
CA VAL A 144 -0.80 -11.83 -9.90
C VAL A 144 -1.60 -12.71 -8.93
N TRP A 145 -2.89 -12.46 -8.75
CA TRP A 145 -3.70 -13.23 -7.80
C TRP A 145 -3.71 -14.74 -8.10
N PRO A 146 -3.87 -15.19 -9.37
CA PRO A 146 -3.82 -16.62 -9.68
C PRO A 146 -2.49 -17.30 -9.34
N ASP A 147 -1.39 -16.55 -9.34
CA ASP A 147 -0.03 -17.08 -9.12
C ASP A 147 0.32 -17.20 -7.62
N ILE A 148 -0.40 -16.50 -6.75
CA ILE A 148 -0.08 -16.40 -5.31
C ILE A 148 -1.15 -16.97 -4.40
N ARG A 149 -2.33 -17.27 -4.91
CA ARG A 149 -3.40 -17.86 -4.08
C ARG A 149 -3.10 -19.30 -3.70
N LEU A 150 -3.44 -19.69 -2.46
CA LEU A 150 -3.39 -21.08 -1.99
C LEU A 150 -4.43 -21.97 -2.68
#